data_fa4e8140f56f2f4ca2cb17d8f8b5881f
#
_entry.id   fa4e8140f56f2f4ca2cb17d8f8b5881f
#
_cell.length_a   1.000
_cell.length_b   1.000
_cell.length_c   1.000
_cell.angle_alpha   90.00
_cell.angle_beta   90.00
_cell.angle_gamma   90.00
#
_symmetry.space_group_name_H-M   'P 1'
#
loop_
_entity.id
_entity.type
_entity.pdbx_description
1 polymer ?
#
loop_
_entity_poly.entity_id
_entity_poly.type
_entity_poly.pdbx_seq_one_letter_code
_entity_poly.pdbx_strand_id
1 'polypeptide(L)'
;FLLASTSEVYGNPKVHPQTEDYFGNVNFTGERSCYSEGKRNAESLCIDYLRKYSCEIRIARIFNTYGPRMNPNDGRVIGKFINQSLKKEPLTINGNGKQTRSFCFVDDLIDGLILLMNSNCREPINLGNPSEISIYDLGQKISTKLNLQFKYTFTNILQDDPIYRK
;
A
#
# COMPACT_ATOMS: atom_id res chain seq x y z
N PHE A 1 -11.76 1.61 19.35
CA PHE A 1 -11.29 2.46 18.26
C PHE A 1 -10.34 1.70 17.33
N LEU A 2 -10.48 1.83 16.00
CA LEU A 2 -9.57 1.27 15.02
C LEU A 2 -8.94 2.42 14.22
N LEU A 3 -7.59 2.49 14.24
CA LEU A 3 -6.81 3.39 13.41
C LEU A 3 -6.47 2.72 12.09
N ALA A 4 -6.97 3.25 10.97
CA ALA A 4 -6.46 2.93 9.64
C ALA A 4 -5.10 3.63 9.43
N SER A 5 -4.02 2.95 9.80
CA SER A 5 -2.65 3.37 9.52
C SER A 5 -2.22 2.89 8.13
N THR A 6 -0.96 2.88 7.82
CA THR A 6 -0.43 2.61 6.47
C THR A 6 0.93 1.95 6.52
N SER A 7 1.27 1.14 5.50
CA SER A 7 2.64 0.65 5.31
C SER A 7 3.66 1.76 5.07
N GLU A 8 3.22 3.00 4.77
CA GLU A 8 4.13 4.14 4.60
C GLU A 8 4.78 4.62 5.90
N VAL A 9 4.32 4.14 7.06
CA VAL A 9 5.02 4.34 8.34
C VAL A 9 6.43 3.71 8.34
N TYR A 10 6.68 2.75 7.47
CA TYR A 10 7.99 2.12 7.28
C TYR A 10 8.94 2.91 6.37
N GLY A 11 8.42 3.88 5.59
CA GLY A 11 9.19 4.71 4.68
C GLY A 11 9.79 3.92 3.52
N ASN A 12 11.08 4.15 3.23
CA ASN A 12 11.87 3.35 2.29
C ASN A 12 12.58 2.22 3.07
N PRO A 13 11.95 1.03 3.17
CA PRO A 13 12.35 0.02 4.14
C PRO A 13 13.68 -0.62 3.79
N LYS A 14 14.50 -0.88 4.82
CA LYS A 14 15.74 -1.66 4.74
C LYS A 14 15.53 -3.13 5.09
N VAL A 15 14.33 -3.49 5.53
CA VAL A 15 13.89 -4.85 5.86
C VAL A 15 12.82 -5.28 4.90
N HIS A 16 12.90 -6.49 4.38
CA HIS A 16 11.94 -7.04 3.43
C HIS A 16 11.72 -8.54 3.69
N PRO A 17 10.46 -9.00 3.89
CA PRO A 17 9.25 -8.20 4.08
C PRO A 17 9.28 -7.36 5.35
N GLN A 18 8.45 -6.30 5.41
CA GLN A 18 8.36 -5.45 6.59
C GLN A 18 7.58 -6.16 7.69
N THR A 19 8.20 -6.30 8.85
CA THR A 19 7.59 -6.84 10.07
C THR A 19 7.11 -5.72 10.98
N GLU A 20 6.17 -5.99 11.88
CA GLU A 20 5.54 -4.98 12.73
C GLU A 20 6.50 -4.34 13.75
N ASP A 21 7.56 -5.05 14.14
CA ASP A 21 8.64 -4.58 15.02
C ASP A 21 9.67 -3.70 14.32
N TYR A 22 9.63 -3.60 12.99
CA TYR A 22 10.52 -2.72 12.24
C TYR A 22 10.11 -1.25 12.40
N PHE A 23 10.99 -0.40 12.92
CA PHE A 23 10.70 1.01 13.20
C PHE A 23 10.64 1.91 11.96
N GLY A 24 11.07 1.40 10.82
CA GLY A 24 11.02 2.12 9.56
C GLY A 24 12.27 2.94 9.24
N ASN A 25 12.27 3.51 8.04
CA ASN A 25 13.31 4.40 7.51
C ASN A 25 12.62 5.50 6.69
N VAL A 26 12.03 6.48 7.39
CA VAL A 26 11.24 7.57 6.79
C VAL A 26 12.13 8.78 6.56
N ASN A 27 12.03 9.36 5.36
CA ASN A 27 12.57 10.69 5.08
C ASN A 27 11.53 11.73 5.52
N PHE A 28 11.73 12.34 6.69
CA PHE A 28 10.79 13.28 7.29
C PHE A 28 10.78 14.68 6.62
N THR A 29 11.62 14.92 5.62
CA THR A 29 11.62 16.13 4.78
C THR A 29 11.27 15.84 3.32
N GLY A 30 10.91 14.58 2.98
CA GLY A 30 10.51 14.19 1.64
C GLY A 30 9.10 14.66 1.28
N GLU A 31 8.76 14.60 -0.01
CA GLU A 31 7.45 15.09 -0.53
C GLU A 31 6.24 14.43 0.14
N ARG A 32 6.37 13.16 0.58
CA ARG A 32 5.30 12.41 1.25
C ARG A 32 5.39 12.43 2.77
N SER A 33 6.33 13.18 3.34
CA SER A 33 6.59 13.19 4.79
C SER A 33 5.37 13.57 5.62
N CYS A 34 4.58 14.54 5.19
CA CYS A 34 3.39 14.96 5.93
C CYS A 34 2.38 13.80 6.12
N TYR A 35 2.23 12.93 5.13
CA TYR A 35 1.37 11.76 5.25
C TYR A 35 1.99 10.68 6.16
N SER A 36 3.23 10.29 5.90
CA SER A 36 3.91 9.24 6.67
C SER A 36 4.07 9.63 8.14
N GLU A 37 4.55 10.84 8.42
CA GLU A 37 4.73 11.33 9.79
C GLU A 37 3.39 11.58 10.48
N GLY A 38 2.36 12.04 9.77
CA GLY A 38 1.01 12.17 10.31
C GLY A 38 0.46 10.82 10.79
N LYS A 39 0.66 9.75 10.02
CA LYS A 39 0.24 8.39 10.42
C LYS A 39 1.09 7.84 11.57
N ARG A 40 2.41 8.04 11.56
CA ARG A 40 3.30 7.66 12.67
C ARG A 40 2.90 8.36 13.98
N ASN A 41 2.64 9.66 13.92
CA ASN A 41 2.15 10.42 15.07
C ASN A 41 0.80 9.90 15.58
N ALA A 42 -0.12 9.57 14.67
CA ALA A 42 -1.42 8.98 15.04
C ALA A 42 -1.25 7.63 15.76
N GLU A 43 -0.34 6.73 15.29
CA GLU A 43 -0.02 5.49 15.99
C GLU A 43 0.53 5.78 17.40
N SER A 44 1.48 6.70 17.54
CA SER A 44 2.05 7.09 18.84
C SER A 44 0.99 7.59 19.81
N LEU A 45 0.08 8.47 19.35
CA LEU A 45 -1.03 8.95 20.16
C LEU A 45 -1.96 7.80 20.59
N CYS A 46 -2.29 6.89 19.69
CA CYS A 46 -3.10 5.71 20.01
C CYS A 46 -2.46 4.88 21.13
N ILE A 47 -1.16 4.61 21.02
CA ILE A 47 -0.42 3.83 22.04
C ILE A 47 -0.37 4.57 23.38
N ASP A 48 -0.20 5.90 23.39
CA ASP A 48 -0.22 6.70 24.62
C ASP A 48 -1.60 6.71 25.29
N TYR A 49 -2.67 6.80 24.52
CA TYR A 49 -4.04 6.68 25.04
C TYR A 49 -4.33 5.29 25.59
N LEU A 50 -3.84 4.23 24.90
CA LEU A 50 -3.94 2.86 25.39
C LEU A 50 -3.26 2.72 26.76
N ARG A 51 -2.01 3.23 26.90
CA ARG A 51 -1.21 3.14 28.14
C ARG A 51 -1.82 3.94 29.28
N LYS A 52 -2.26 5.16 28.99
CA LYS A 52 -2.70 6.09 30.04
C LYS A 52 -4.16 5.87 30.47
N TYR A 53 -5.02 5.48 29.55
CA TYR A 53 -6.46 5.44 29.78
C TYR A 53 -7.08 4.04 29.54
N SER A 54 -6.26 3.04 29.22
CA SER A 54 -6.70 1.67 28.90
C SER A 54 -7.78 1.63 27.80
N CYS A 55 -7.72 2.58 26.86
CA CYS A 55 -8.66 2.62 25.73
C CYS A 55 -8.51 1.38 24.85
N GLU A 56 -9.61 0.80 24.43
CA GLU A 56 -9.60 -0.30 23.46
C GLU A 56 -9.29 0.24 22.06
N ILE A 57 -8.01 0.05 21.64
CA ILE A 57 -7.47 0.54 20.37
C ILE A 57 -6.92 -0.63 19.56
N ARG A 58 -7.14 -0.55 18.24
CA ARG A 58 -6.53 -1.43 17.23
C ARG A 58 -5.86 -0.56 16.17
N ILE A 59 -4.71 -0.99 15.67
CA ILE A 59 -3.94 -0.27 14.66
C ILE A 59 -3.70 -1.19 13.47
N ALA A 60 -4.25 -0.83 12.31
CA ALA A 60 -4.08 -1.54 11.06
C ALA A 60 -3.09 -0.79 10.15
N ARG A 61 -1.90 -1.34 9.90
CA ARG A 61 -0.97 -0.85 8.88
C ARG A 61 -1.34 -1.43 7.53
N ILE A 62 -2.13 -0.68 6.77
CA ILE A 62 -2.73 -1.13 5.51
C ILE A 62 -1.71 -1.00 4.39
N PHE A 63 -1.50 -2.10 3.66
CA PHE A 63 -0.69 -2.15 2.45
C PHE A 63 -1.53 -1.81 1.21
N ASN A 64 -0.92 -1.89 -0.01
CA ASN A 64 -1.62 -1.48 -1.21
C ASN A 64 -2.91 -2.29 -1.40
N THR A 65 -4.02 -1.59 -1.47
CA THR A 65 -5.35 -2.19 -1.61
C THR A 65 -5.99 -1.72 -2.91
N TYR A 66 -6.71 -2.61 -3.55
CA TYR A 66 -7.46 -2.33 -4.76
C TYR A 66 -8.87 -2.94 -4.70
N GLY A 67 -9.78 -2.42 -5.52
CA GLY A 67 -11.14 -2.95 -5.59
C GLY A 67 -12.06 -2.12 -6.48
N PRO A 68 -13.34 -2.52 -6.55
CA PRO A 68 -14.37 -1.77 -7.28
C PRO A 68 -14.48 -0.32 -6.76
N ARG A 69 -14.91 0.59 -7.62
CA ARG A 69 -15.12 2.01 -7.30
C ARG A 69 -13.84 2.79 -6.96
N MET A 70 -12.65 2.22 -7.24
CA MET A 70 -11.41 3.00 -7.21
C MET A 70 -11.51 4.15 -8.21
N ASN A 71 -11.09 5.35 -7.81
CA ASN A 71 -11.00 6.47 -8.73
C ASN A 71 -9.91 6.20 -9.78
N PRO A 72 -10.25 6.15 -11.09
CA PRO A 72 -9.30 5.85 -12.15
C PRO A 72 -8.20 6.92 -12.32
N ASN A 73 -8.41 8.11 -11.74
CA ASN A 73 -7.52 9.26 -11.86
C ASN A 73 -6.72 9.54 -10.57
N ASP A 74 -6.74 8.65 -9.59
CA ASP A 74 -6.00 8.85 -8.33
C ASP A 74 -4.49 8.53 -8.42
N GLY A 75 -4.03 8.14 -9.60
CA GLY A 75 -2.62 7.86 -9.88
C GLY A 75 -2.13 6.48 -9.43
N ARG A 76 -2.94 5.70 -8.70
CA ARG A 76 -2.55 4.35 -8.27
C ARG A 76 -2.47 3.39 -9.46
N VAL A 77 -1.43 2.56 -9.48
CA VAL A 77 -1.02 1.78 -10.65
C VAL A 77 -2.12 0.87 -11.21
N ILE A 78 -2.90 0.17 -10.37
CA ILE A 78 -3.98 -0.72 -10.86
C ILE A 78 -5.07 0.08 -11.57
N GLY A 79 -5.56 1.15 -10.94
CA GLY A 79 -6.58 2.02 -11.55
C GLY A 79 -6.08 2.67 -12.84
N LYS A 80 -4.84 3.17 -12.84
CA LYS A 80 -4.18 3.74 -14.01
C LYS A 80 -4.09 2.73 -15.15
N PHE A 81 -3.60 1.52 -14.90
CA PHE A 81 -3.44 0.48 -15.92
C PHE A 81 -4.77 0.01 -16.49
N ILE A 82 -5.79 -0.18 -15.66
CA ILE A 82 -7.14 -0.53 -16.12
C ILE A 82 -7.69 0.58 -17.00
N ASN A 83 -7.59 1.85 -16.58
CA ASN A 83 -8.09 2.99 -17.36
C ASN A 83 -7.38 3.11 -18.71
N GLN A 84 -6.04 3.01 -18.74
CA GLN A 84 -5.27 3.02 -19.99
C GLN A 84 -5.64 1.84 -20.90
N SER A 85 -5.78 0.63 -20.33
CA SER A 85 -6.20 -0.55 -21.10
C SER A 85 -7.57 -0.36 -21.74
N LEU A 86 -8.56 0.14 -20.99
CA LEU A 86 -9.92 0.39 -21.52
C LEU A 86 -9.93 1.45 -22.63
N LYS A 87 -9.02 2.43 -22.56
CA LYS A 87 -8.82 3.42 -23.61
C LYS A 87 -7.98 2.95 -24.78
N LYS A 88 -7.46 1.70 -24.72
CA LYS A 88 -6.53 1.12 -25.71
C LYS A 88 -5.21 1.90 -25.83
N GLU A 89 -4.83 2.63 -24.78
CA GLU A 89 -3.56 3.35 -24.65
C GLU A 89 -2.46 2.42 -24.18
N PRO A 90 -1.17 2.67 -24.51
CA PRO A 90 -0.06 1.95 -23.91
C PRO A 90 0.00 2.18 -22.39
N LEU A 91 0.32 1.12 -21.63
CA LEU A 91 0.49 1.22 -20.18
C LEU A 91 1.77 1.99 -19.86
N THR A 92 1.67 3.01 -19.03
CA THR A 92 2.82 3.82 -18.60
C THR A 92 3.48 3.19 -17.38
N ILE A 93 4.65 2.58 -17.57
CA ILE A 93 5.43 1.91 -16.53
C ILE A 93 6.57 2.83 -16.10
N ASN A 94 6.60 3.23 -14.82
CA ASN A 94 7.69 4.02 -14.27
C ASN A 94 8.94 3.14 -14.09
N GLY A 95 10.11 3.65 -14.47
CA GLY A 95 11.38 2.92 -14.43
C GLY A 95 11.39 1.73 -15.40
N ASN A 96 11.97 0.63 -14.97
CA ASN A 96 12.10 -0.60 -15.78
C ASN A 96 11.01 -1.64 -15.51
N GLY A 97 10.04 -1.33 -14.64
CA GLY A 97 8.94 -2.22 -14.29
C GLY A 97 9.28 -3.41 -13.38
N LYS A 98 10.56 -3.53 -12.94
CA LYS A 98 11.01 -4.63 -12.06
C LYS A 98 10.67 -4.42 -10.59
N GLN A 99 10.31 -3.19 -10.20
CA GLN A 99 9.86 -2.91 -8.84
C GLN A 99 8.61 -3.75 -8.51
N THR A 100 8.62 -4.34 -7.31
CA THR A 100 7.54 -5.23 -6.87
C THR A 100 6.58 -4.54 -5.92
N ARG A 101 5.34 -4.96 -5.95
CA ARG A 101 4.28 -4.57 -5.00
C ARG A 101 3.41 -5.77 -4.69
N SER A 102 2.89 -5.80 -3.48
CA SER A 102 1.78 -6.68 -3.12
C SER A 102 0.47 -5.91 -3.17
N PHE A 103 -0.60 -6.56 -3.59
CA PHE A 103 -1.92 -5.93 -3.71
C PHE A 103 -2.97 -6.80 -3.02
N CYS A 104 -3.68 -6.23 -2.06
CA CYS A 104 -4.77 -6.85 -1.34
C CYS A 104 -6.10 -6.44 -1.98
N PHE A 105 -7.02 -7.39 -2.18
CA PHE A 105 -8.37 -7.06 -2.59
C PHE A 105 -9.15 -6.42 -1.44
N VAL A 106 -10.02 -5.48 -1.74
CA VAL A 106 -10.68 -4.66 -0.71
C VAL A 106 -11.54 -5.50 0.24
N ASP A 107 -12.20 -6.55 -0.25
CA ASP A 107 -13.05 -7.40 0.61
C ASP A 107 -12.17 -8.17 1.61
N ASP A 108 -11.02 -8.72 1.19
CA ASP A 108 -10.06 -9.38 2.08
C ASP A 108 -9.51 -8.41 3.13
N LEU A 109 -9.27 -7.14 2.74
CA LEU A 109 -8.85 -6.10 3.68
C LEU A 109 -9.95 -5.83 4.73
N ILE A 110 -11.21 -5.70 4.29
CA ILE A 110 -12.34 -5.44 5.20
C ILE A 110 -12.51 -6.58 6.19
N ASP A 111 -12.44 -7.82 5.73
CA ASP A 111 -12.48 -8.99 6.61
C ASP A 111 -11.35 -8.95 7.64
N GLY A 112 -10.12 -8.61 7.22
CA GLY A 112 -8.99 -8.42 8.11
C GLY A 112 -9.21 -7.30 9.14
N LEU A 113 -9.80 -6.17 8.74
CA LEU A 113 -10.14 -5.07 9.65
C LEU A 113 -11.20 -5.47 10.68
N ILE A 114 -12.23 -6.21 10.26
CA ILE A 114 -13.27 -6.72 11.15
C ILE A 114 -12.69 -7.71 12.16
N LEU A 115 -11.85 -8.64 11.70
CA LEU A 115 -11.16 -9.60 12.57
C LEU A 115 -10.26 -8.87 13.59
N LEU A 116 -9.48 -7.90 13.14
CA LEU A 116 -8.63 -7.09 14.02
C LEU A 116 -9.46 -6.32 15.05
N MET A 117 -10.56 -5.69 14.63
CA MET A 117 -11.43 -4.93 15.52
C MET A 117 -12.04 -5.80 16.63
N ASN A 118 -12.36 -7.05 16.32
CA ASN A 118 -12.93 -8.02 17.27
C ASN A 118 -11.87 -8.82 18.05
N SER A 119 -10.56 -8.61 17.77
CA SER A 119 -9.47 -9.28 18.46
C SER A 119 -9.10 -8.57 19.77
N ASN A 120 -8.27 -9.23 20.58
CA ASN A 120 -7.63 -8.63 21.75
C ASN A 120 -6.22 -8.09 21.43
N CYS A 121 -5.83 -8.06 20.14
CA CYS A 121 -4.51 -7.59 19.73
C CYS A 121 -4.41 -6.08 19.95
N ARG A 122 -3.39 -5.64 20.67
CA ARG A 122 -3.12 -4.23 21.00
C ARG A 122 -1.90 -3.68 20.25
N GLU A 123 -1.13 -4.57 19.62
CA GLU A 123 0.01 -4.19 18.79
C GLU A 123 -0.48 -3.79 17.38
N PRO A 124 0.27 -2.93 16.67
CA PRO A 124 0.01 -2.68 15.27
C PRO A 124 0.08 -3.98 14.44
N ILE A 125 -0.83 -4.14 13.48
CA ILE A 125 -0.89 -5.31 12.59
C ILE A 125 -0.79 -4.87 11.14
N ASN A 126 0.07 -5.55 10.39
CA ASN A 126 0.15 -5.41 8.94
C ASN A 126 -1.05 -6.10 8.27
N LEU A 127 -1.80 -5.35 7.47
CA LEU A 127 -2.88 -5.90 6.65
C LEU A 127 -2.57 -5.72 5.18
N GLY A 128 -2.41 -6.85 4.47
CA GLY A 128 -2.03 -6.87 3.07
C GLY A 128 -2.00 -8.28 2.50
N ASN A 129 -1.54 -8.39 1.26
CA ASN A 129 -1.32 -9.66 0.59
C ASN A 129 0.19 -9.97 0.58
N PRO A 130 0.63 -11.17 1.02
CA PRO A 130 2.05 -11.52 1.01
C PRO A 130 2.62 -11.81 -0.38
N SER A 131 1.78 -11.97 -1.41
CA SER A 131 2.23 -12.27 -2.76
C SER A 131 2.64 -11.01 -3.51
N GLU A 132 3.89 -10.97 -3.94
CA GLU A 132 4.42 -9.87 -4.75
C GLU A 132 4.25 -10.11 -6.24
N ILE A 133 4.10 -9.01 -6.97
CA ILE A 133 4.10 -9.00 -8.42
C ILE A 133 4.91 -7.80 -8.91
N SER A 134 5.69 -7.98 -9.98
CA SER A 134 6.36 -6.84 -10.63
C SER A 134 5.33 -5.94 -11.31
N ILE A 135 5.65 -4.64 -11.44
CA ILE A 135 4.75 -3.70 -12.14
C ILE A 135 4.60 -4.10 -13.62
N TYR A 136 5.64 -4.65 -14.23
CA TYR A 136 5.58 -5.18 -15.60
C TYR A 136 4.58 -6.37 -15.70
N ASP A 137 4.73 -7.38 -14.83
CA ASP A 137 3.84 -8.56 -14.82
C ASP A 137 2.40 -8.19 -14.46
N LEU A 138 2.21 -7.20 -13.59
CA LEU A 138 0.88 -6.65 -13.30
C LEU A 138 0.21 -6.09 -14.57
N GLY A 139 0.95 -5.30 -15.35
CA GLY A 139 0.45 -4.75 -16.62
C GLY A 139 0.10 -5.86 -17.62
N GLN A 140 0.95 -6.86 -17.76
CA GLN A 140 0.70 -8.02 -18.59
C GLN A 140 -0.55 -8.79 -18.13
N LYS A 141 -0.68 -9.04 -16.84
CA LYS A 141 -1.83 -9.75 -16.25
C LYS A 141 -3.14 -9.01 -16.47
N ILE A 142 -3.15 -7.67 -16.31
CA ILE A 142 -4.33 -6.84 -16.56
C ILE A 142 -4.71 -6.91 -18.05
N SER A 143 -3.77 -6.73 -18.96
CA SER A 143 -4.02 -6.80 -20.39
C SER A 143 -4.58 -8.16 -20.83
N THR A 144 -4.00 -9.26 -20.30
CA THR A 144 -4.49 -10.62 -20.56
C THR A 144 -5.92 -10.82 -20.05
N LYS A 145 -6.23 -10.33 -18.83
CA LYS A 145 -7.60 -10.44 -18.27
C LYS A 145 -8.64 -9.65 -19.03
N LEU A 146 -8.24 -8.58 -19.68
CA LEU A 146 -9.12 -7.76 -20.54
C LEU A 146 -9.15 -8.24 -21.99
N ASN A 147 -8.46 -9.33 -22.34
CA ASN A 147 -8.28 -9.83 -23.71
C ASN A 147 -7.72 -8.75 -24.67
N LEU A 148 -6.76 -7.97 -24.19
CA LEU A 148 -6.09 -6.91 -24.94
C LEU A 148 -4.62 -7.26 -25.18
N GLN A 149 -4.06 -6.74 -26.28
CA GLN A 149 -2.62 -6.80 -26.52
C GLN A 149 -1.89 -5.95 -25.46
N PHE A 150 -0.88 -6.54 -24.80
CA PHE A 150 -0.04 -5.81 -23.85
C PHE A 150 0.87 -4.82 -24.60
N LYS A 151 0.54 -3.54 -24.49
CA LYS A 151 1.34 -2.42 -25.01
C LYS A 151 1.79 -1.55 -23.82
N TYR A 152 3.03 -1.12 -23.82
CA TYR A 152 3.56 -0.32 -22.71
C TYR A 152 4.62 0.66 -23.19
N THR A 153 4.87 1.70 -22.36
CA THR A 153 5.98 2.64 -22.50
C THR A 153 6.65 2.81 -21.15
N PHE A 154 7.97 2.87 -21.13
CA PHE A 154 8.70 3.20 -19.92
C PHE A 154 8.83 4.72 -19.75
N THR A 155 8.73 5.17 -18.50
CA THR A 155 8.92 6.57 -18.10
C THR A 155 9.93 6.65 -16.96
N ASN A 156 10.40 7.86 -16.65
CA ASN A 156 11.32 8.05 -15.53
C ASN A 156 10.71 7.58 -14.20
N ILE A 157 11.58 7.08 -13.31
CA ILE A 157 11.19 6.74 -11.93
C ILE A 157 10.82 8.03 -11.21
N LEU A 158 9.68 8.03 -10.48
CA LEU A 158 9.33 9.12 -9.58
C LEU A 158 10.33 9.15 -8.42
N GLN A 159 10.83 10.33 -8.07
CA GLN A 159 11.60 10.52 -6.85
C GLN A 159 10.75 10.04 -5.65
N ASP A 160 11.34 9.31 -4.72
CA ASP A 160 10.72 8.77 -3.51
C ASP A 160 9.74 7.56 -3.67
N ASP A 161 9.66 6.91 -4.83
CA ASP A 161 8.93 5.63 -4.93
C ASP A 161 9.82 4.47 -4.46
N PRO A 162 9.52 3.80 -3.32
CA PRO A 162 10.35 2.72 -2.81
C PRO A 162 10.38 1.55 -3.80
N ILE A 163 11.55 0.89 -3.93
CA ILE A 163 11.73 -0.24 -4.85
C ILE A 163 10.86 -1.43 -4.42
N TYR A 164 10.76 -1.68 -3.12
CA TYR A 164 10.00 -2.79 -2.54
C TYR A 164 9.00 -2.30 -1.49
N ARG A 165 7.79 -2.87 -1.51
CA ARG A 165 6.77 -2.62 -0.49
C ARG A 165 5.91 -3.88 -0.31
N LYS A 166 6.19 -4.64 0.76
CA LYS A 166 5.50 -5.87 1.13
C LYS A 166 5.39 -6.00 2.63
#